data_c8bb309934c23cfaa6be6bb5118144c0
#
_entry.id   c8bb309934c23cfaa6be6bb5118144c0
#
_cell.length_a   1.000
_cell.length_b   1.000
_cell.length_c   1.000
_cell.angle_alpha   90.00
_cell.angle_beta   90.00
_cell.angle_gamma   90.00
#
_symmetry.space_group_name_H-M   'P 1'
#
loop_
_entity.id
_entity.type
_entity.pdbx_description
1 polymer ?
#
loop_
_entity_poly.entity_id
_entity_poly.type
_entity_poly.pdbx_seq_one_letter_code
_entity_poly.pdbx_strand_id
1 'polypeptide(L)'
;TLYDKFVIYSLDFLKPNGYMGFIHPANWRGLGRYHHIWELLSKKQMLYLHIYGKKQGFAIFDVNSRFDLYILQNRSNTKKTKIIDENGVKNDLNISGIPFLPNYAYSQFQKIFTTEDNGINVIHDNFYSTHKTNKIMSATKHGGFKYPVIHTITKKGVGLYYTSDKSLGHFGQPKVILSFNEKQYSHDVQNDYNGKLGMSQISFGIPIKSESEGKKIMEAVETPLFKMLIDSTKWSLYQTDYRMFKYLRPDFYDFFVSKK
;
A
#
# COMPACT_ATOMS: atom_id res chain seq x y z
N THR A 1 15.08 9.40 -9.26
CA THR A 1 15.84 8.51 -10.17
C THR A 1 15.82 9.08 -11.56
N LEU A 2 16.66 8.56 -12.45
CA LEU A 2 16.81 9.11 -13.78
C LEU A 2 15.58 8.84 -14.67
N TYR A 3 14.90 7.70 -14.49
CA TYR A 3 13.78 7.31 -15.36
C TYR A 3 12.57 8.25 -15.27
N ASP A 4 12.23 8.76 -14.09
CA ASP A 4 11.12 9.71 -13.91
C ASP A 4 11.32 10.99 -14.73
N LYS A 5 12.55 11.50 -14.76
CA LYS A 5 12.92 12.65 -15.59
C LYS A 5 12.79 12.33 -17.09
N PHE A 6 13.25 11.16 -17.52
CA PHE A 6 13.10 10.74 -18.92
C PHE A 6 11.64 10.67 -19.35
N VAL A 7 10.77 10.11 -18.51
CA VAL A 7 9.34 10.04 -18.81
C VAL A 7 8.73 11.44 -18.96
N ILE A 8 9.01 12.34 -18.01
CA ILE A 8 8.48 13.72 -18.04
C ILE A 8 8.97 14.48 -19.26
N TYR A 9 10.29 14.51 -19.50
CA TYR A 9 10.84 15.23 -20.66
C TYR A 9 10.37 14.64 -21.99
N SER A 10 10.24 13.32 -22.10
CA SER A 10 9.70 12.71 -23.31
C SER A 10 8.26 13.12 -23.60
N LEU A 11 7.44 13.27 -22.56
CA LEU A 11 6.07 13.74 -22.70
C LEU A 11 6.02 15.22 -23.12
N ASP A 12 6.93 16.06 -22.62
CA ASP A 12 7.03 17.48 -22.99
C ASP A 12 7.43 17.67 -24.47
N PHE A 13 8.30 16.80 -25.00
CA PHE A 13 8.66 16.82 -26.40
C PHE A 13 7.62 16.21 -27.34
N LEU A 14 6.64 15.49 -26.80
CA LEU A 14 5.69 14.74 -27.59
C LEU A 14 4.61 15.66 -28.19
N LYS A 15 4.51 15.70 -29.51
CA LYS A 15 3.46 16.45 -30.21
C LYS A 15 2.06 16.01 -29.77
N PRO A 16 1.02 16.86 -29.87
CA PRO A 16 -0.36 16.45 -29.72
C PRO A 16 -0.68 15.23 -30.58
N ASN A 17 -1.36 14.24 -30.02
CA ASN A 17 -1.63 12.92 -30.62
C ASN A 17 -0.40 12.05 -30.96
N GLY A 18 0.82 12.49 -30.65
CA GLY A 18 2.03 11.68 -30.79
C GLY A 18 2.02 10.49 -29.82
N TYR A 19 2.87 9.50 -30.10
CA TYR A 19 2.97 8.27 -29.33
C TYR A 19 4.32 8.18 -28.64
N MET A 20 4.34 7.61 -27.44
CA MET A 20 5.57 7.19 -26.76
C MET A 20 5.41 5.81 -26.16
N GLY A 21 6.51 5.05 -26.10
CA GLY A 21 6.59 3.77 -25.45
C GLY A 21 7.75 3.75 -24.46
N PHE A 22 7.51 3.21 -23.28
CA PHE A 22 8.54 3.07 -22.26
C PHE A 22 8.47 1.71 -21.57
N ILE A 23 9.64 1.29 -21.05
CA ILE A 23 9.77 0.22 -20.09
C ILE A 23 10.59 0.73 -18.92
N HIS A 24 10.06 0.60 -17.68
CA HIS A 24 10.74 1.02 -16.46
C HIS A 24 10.13 0.36 -15.22
N PRO A 25 10.75 0.50 -14.01
CA PRO A 25 10.22 -0.08 -12.78
C PRO A 25 8.79 0.35 -12.46
N ALA A 26 7.99 -0.57 -11.91
CA ALA A 26 6.54 -0.45 -11.73
C ALA A 26 6.07 0.46 -10.57
N ASN A 27 6.98 1.01 -9.77
CA ASN A 27 6.65 1.77 -8.54
C ASN A 27 5.92 3.11 -8.77
N TRP A 28 5.83 3.58 -10.01
CA TRP A 28 5.08 4.78 -10.40
C TRP A 28 3.56 4.59 -10.33
N ARG A 29 3.05 3.34 -10.42
CA ARG A 29 1.62 3.04 -10.35
C ARG A 29 1.05 3.05 -8.93
N GLY A 30 1.92 3.10 -7.91
CA GLY A 30 1.54 3.14 -6.50
C GLY A 30 1.52 4.56 -5.93
N LEU A 31 1.27 4.66 -4.62
CA LEU A 31 1.13 5.92 -3.88
C LEU A 31 2.47 6.45 -3.32
N GLY A 32 3.60 5.88 -3.77
CA GLY A 32 4.93 6.20 -3.29
C GLY A 32 5.54 7.46 -3.92
N ARG A 33 6.86 7.55 -3.80
CA ARG A 33 7.68 8.68 -4.27
C ARG A 33 7.42 9.06 -5.74
N TYR A 34 7.05 8.09 -6.58
CA TYR A 34 6.87 8.29 -8.02
C TYR A 34 5.40 8.40 -8.44
N HIS A 35 4.50 8.60 -7.49
CA HIS A 35 3.06 8.71 -7.74
C HIS A 35 2.71 9.83 -8.74
N HIS A 36 3.46 10.93 -8.72
CA HIS A 36 3.30 12.03 -9.68
C HIS A 36 3.39 11.59 -11.16
N ILE A 37 4.14 10.50 -11.45
CA ILE A 37 4.17 9.91 -12.80
C ILE A 37 2.83 9.25 -13.13
N TRP A 38 2.22 8.54 -12.16
CA TRP A 38 0.88 7.98 -12.34
C TRP A 38 -0.16 9.05 -12.61
N GLU A 39 -0.17 10.12 -11.81
CA GLU A 39 -1.09 11.25 -11.98
C GLU A 39 -0.93 11.94 -13.33
N LEU A 40 0.29 12.00 -13.86
CA LEU A 40 0.58 12.58 -15.16
C LEU A 40 0.11 11.66 -16.30
N LEU A 41 0.51 10.39 -16.27
CA LEU A 41 0.30 9.46 -17.39
C LEU A 41 -1.14 8.91 -17.43
N SER A 42 -1.81 8.74 -16.30
CA SER A 42 -3.20 8.26 -16.25
C SER A 42 -4.21 9.25 -16.84
N LYS A 43 -3.86 10.54 -16.90
CA LYS A 43 -4.64 11.59 -17.59
C LYS A 43 -4.47 11.53 -19.12
N LYS A 44 -3.43 10.88 -19.62
CA LYS A 44 -3.18 10.70 -21.06
C LYS A 44 -3.73 9.36 -21.52
N GLN A 45 -4.00 9.24 -22.82
CA GLN A 45 -4.53 8.00 -23.38
C GLN A 45 -3.47 6.91 -23.39
N MET A 46 -3.42 6.13 -22.33
CA MET A 46 -2.66 4.90 -22.31
C MET A 46 -3.40 3.84 -23.14
N LEU A 47 -2.78 3.41 -24.22
CA LEU A 47 -3.38 2.44 -25.15
C LEU A 47 -3.13 1.00 -24.69
N TYR A 48 -1.96 0.77 -24.11
CA TYR A 48 -1.49 -0.55 -23.72
C TYR A 48 -0.59 -0.44 -22.49
N LEU A 49 -0.73 -1.40 -21.58
CA LEU A 49 0.14 -1.60 -20.42
C LEU A 49 0.37 -3.09 -20.20
N HIS A 50 1.63 -3.49 -20.13
CA HIS A 50 2.02 -4.84 -19.75
C HIS A 50 2.81 -4.78 -18.43
N ILE A 51 2.32 -5.47 -17.43
CA ILE A 51 2.89 -5.55 -16.08
C ILE A 51 3.70 -6.83 -15.98
N TYR A 52 5.01 -6.70 -15.94
CA TYR A 52 5.93 -7.81 -15.76
C TYR A 52 6.16 -8.08 -14.27
N GLY A 53 5.87 -9.29 -13.83
CA GLY A 53 6.18 -9.75 -12.48
C GLY A 53 7.68 -9.90 -12.23
N LYS A 54 8.06 -10.10 -10.95
CA LYS A 54 9.47 -10.23 -10.55
C LYS A 54 10.23 -11.33 -11.32
N LYS A 55 9.59 -12.49 -11.55
CA LYS A 55 10.22 -13.59 -12.30
C LYS A 55 10.53 -13.20 -13.75
N GLN A 56 9.58 -12.53 -14.40
CA GLN A 56 9.76 -12.04 -15.76
C GLN A 56 10.79 -10.91 -15.82
N GLY A 57 10.75 -9.98 -14.84
CA GLY A 57 11.75 -8.92 -14.70
C GLY A 57 13.16 -9.47 -14.55
N PHE A 58 13.33 -10.52 -13.74
CA PHE A 58 14.61 -11.21 -13.59
C PHE A 58 15.05 -11.87 -14.90
N ALA A 59 14.15 -12.59 -15.58
CA ALA A 59 14.46 -13.27 -16.83
C ALA A 59 14.87 -12.32 -17.98
N ILE A 60 14.31 -11.09 -18.00
CA ILE A 60 14.55 -10.14 -19.10
C ILE A 60 15.70 -9.17 -18.77
N PHE A 61 15.83 -8.73 -17.52
CA PHE A 61 16.73 -7.64 -17.12
C PHE A 61 17.76 -8.03 -16.07
N ASP A 62 17.77 -9.29 -15.61
CA ASP A 62 18.59 -9.78 -14.49
C ASP A 62 18.41 -8.97 -13.20
N VAL A 63 17.19 -8.42 -13.00
CA VAL A 63 16.83 -7.60 -11.83
C VAL A 63 15.56 -8.12 -11.19
N ASN A 64 15.62 -8.46 -9.90
CA ASN A 64 14.48 -8.93 -9.13
C ASN A 64 13.51 -7.79 -8.78
N SER A 65 12.89 -7.22 -9.81
CA SER A 65 11.92 -6.13 -9.70
C SER A 65 10.77 -6.32 -10.69
N ARG A 66 9.66 -5.61 -10.44
CA ARG A 66 8.56 -5.50 -11.40
C ARG A 66 8.84 -4.38 -12.39
N PHE A 67 8.47 -4.60 -13.64
CA PHE A 67 8.60 -3.63 -14.72
C PHE A 67 7.27 -3.47 -15.44
N ASP A 68 7.07 -2.28 -15.97
CA ASP A 68 5.93 -1.96 -16.82
C ASP A 68 6.40 -1.53 -18.19
N LEU A 69 5.81 -2.12 -19.24
CA LEU A 69 5.89 -1.62 -20.59
C LEU A 69 4.55 -0.99 -20.96
N TYR A 70 4.55 0.24 -21.45
CA TYR A 70 3.33 0.89 -21.91
C TYR A 70 3.50 1.65 -23.22
N ILE A 71 2.38 1.81 -23.91
CA ILE A 71 2.23 2.69 -25.07
C ILE A 71 1.18 3.75 -24.72
N LEU A 72 1.59 5.01 -24.86
CA LEU A 72 0.77 6.17 -24.52
C LEU A 72 0.66 7.09 -25.75
N GLN A 73 -0.52 7.68 -25.93
CA GLN A 73 -0.77 8.74 -26.88
C GLN A 73 -0.98 10.07 -26.16
N ASN A 74 -0.32 11.14 -26.61
CA ASN A 74 -0.44 12.47 -26.01
C ASN A 74 -1.78 13.14 -26.34
N ARG A 75 -2.83 12.64 -25.74
CA ARG A 75 -4.19 13.21 -25.72
C ARG A 75 -4.89 12.81 -24.44
N SER A 76 -6.03 13.43 -24.12
CA SER A 76 -6.83 13.08 -22.95
C SER A 76 -7.25 11.61 -22.95
N ASN A 77 -7.27 10.99 -21.77
CA ASN A 77 -7.71 9.60 -21.59
C ASN A 77 -9.24 9.52 -21.70
N THR A 78 -9.73 8.98 -22.80
CA THR A 78 -11.18 8.84 -23.09
C THR A 78 -11.59 7.40 -23.40
N LYS A 79 -10.62 6.49 -23.55
CA LYS A 79 -10.86 5.09 -23.90
C LYS A 79 -10.22 4.17 -22.87
N LYS A 80 -10.73 2.94 -22.76
CA LYS A 80 -10.12 1.91 -21.94
C LYS A 80 -8.68 1.62 -22.37
N THR A 81 -7.83 1.33 -21.39
CA THR A 81 -6.46 0.84 -21.57
C THR A 81 -6.49 -0.69 -21.65
N LYS A 82 -5.83 -1.26 -22.66
CA LYS A 82 -5.58 -2.72 -22.72
C LYS A 82 -4.45 -3.06 -21.77
N ILE A 83 -4.71 -3.87 -20.75
CA ILE A 83 -3.73 -4.25 -19.73
C ILE A 83 -3.51 -5.76 -19.78
N ILE A 84 -2.25 -6.17 -19.85
CA ILE A 84 -1.84 -7.53 -19.49
C ILE A 84 -1.28 -7.45 -18.08
N ASP A 85 -1.95 -8.08 -17.13
CA ASP A 85 -1.55 -8.05 -15.73
C ASP A 85 -0.36 -8.98 -15.42
N GLU A 86 0.14 -8.95 -14.19
CA GLU A 86 1.30 -9.75 -13.74
C GLU A 86 1.09 -11.27 -13.93
N ASN A 87 -0.16 -11.72 -13.96
CA ASN A 87 -0.54 -13.13 -14.16
C ASN A 87 -0.81 -13.47 -15.63
N GLY A 88 -0.62 -12.52 -16.55
CA GLY A 88 -0.87 -12.68 -17.97
C GLY A 88 -2.35 -12.53 -18.37
N VAL A 89 -3.23 -12.13 -17.46
CA VAL A 89 -4.65 -11.92 -17.73
C VAL A 89 -4.86 -10.60 -18.48
N LYS A 90 -5.62 -10.67 -19.58
CA LYS A 90 -5.96 -9.49 -20.38
C LYS A 90 -7.17 -8.78 -19.80
N ASN A 91 -7.07 -7.48 -19.61
CA ASN A 91 -8.09 -6.61 -19.05
C ASN A 91 -8.25 -5.35 -19.90
N ASP A 92 -9.48 -4.84 -20.00
CA ASP A 92 -9.77 -3.52 -20.59
C ASP A 92 -10.34 -2.60 -19.51
N LEU A 93 -9.51 -1.67 -19.00
CA LEU A 93 -9.85 -0.83 -17.85
C LEU A 93 -9.85 0.66 -18.20
N ASN A 94 -10.80 1.39 -17.66
CA ASN A 94 -10.69 2.85 -17.58
C ASN A 94 -9.78 3.18 -16.38
N ILE A 95 -8.60 3.71 -16.65
CA ILE A 95 -7.62 4.07 -15.63
C ILE A 95 -7.66 5.55 -15.25
N SER A 96 -8.49 6.34 -15.91
CA SER A 96 -8.64 7.75 -15.60
C SER A 96 -9.31 7.94 -14.23
N GLY A 97 -8.68 8.74 -13.36
CA GLY A 97 -9.24 9.06 -12.05
C GLY A 97 -9.09 7.99 -10.97
N ILE A 98 -8.48 6.83 -11.28
CA ILE A 98 -8.13 5.88 -10.21
C ILE A 98 -6.83 6.30 -9.52
N PRO A 99 -6.77 6.22 -8.18
CA PRO A 99 -5.64 6.75 -7.40
C PRO A 99 -4.35 5.96 -7.60
N PHE A 100 -4.44 4.68 -7.91
CA PHE A 100 -3.30 3.80 -8.19
C PHE A 100 -3.78 2.55 -8.95
N LEU A 101 -2.87 1.83 -9.58
CA LEU A 101 -3.20 0.61 -10.32
C LEU A 101 -2.48 -0.59 -9.71
N PRO A 102 -3.21 -1.58 -9.16
CA PRO A 102 -2.60 -2.82 -8.68
C PRO A 102 -1.98 -3.64 -9.81
N ASN A 103 -1.20 -4.68 -9.46
CA ASN A 103 -0.57 -5.57 -10.43
C ASN A 103 -1.57 -6.56 -11.06
N TYR A 104 -2.67 -6.86 -10.37
CA TYR A 104 -3.78 -7.75 -10.76
C TYR A 104 -4.99 -7.55 -9.82
N ALA A 105 -6.04 -8.39 -9.93
CA ALA A 105 -7.24 -8.40 -9.05
C ALA A 105 -8.12 -7.14 -9.16
N TYR A 106 -8.21 -6.52 -10.33
CA TYR A 106 -8.92 -5.26 -10.53
C TYR A 106 -10.39 -5.30 -10.14
N SER A 107 -11.09 -6.40 -10.45
CA SER A 107 -12.53 -6.54 -10.14
C SER A 107 -12.80 -6.59 -8.63
N GLN A 108 -11.89 -7.16 -7.86
CA GLN A 108 -11.98 -7.18 -6.39
C GLN A 108 -11.73 -5.78 -5.82
N PHE A 109 -10.73 -5.08 -6.34
CA PHE A 109 -10.46 -3.70 -5.94
C PHE A 109 -11.66 -2.78 -6.15
N GLN A 110 -12.33 -2.86 -7.30
CA GLN A 110 -13.52 -2.05 -7.58
C GLN A 110 -14.67 -2.22 -6.57
N LYS A 111 -14.73 -3.35 -5.87
CA LYS A 111 -15.77 -3.62 -4.87
C LYS A 111 -15.50 -3.01 -3.51
N ILE A 112 -14.23 -2.83 -3.14
CA ILE A 112 -13.81 -2.42 -1.80
C ILE A 112 -13.16 -1.05 -1.76
N PHE A 113 -12.82 -0.46 -2.93
CA PHE A 113 -12.25 0.88 -2.99
C PHE A 113 -13.29 1.96 -3.20
N THR A 114 -12.95 3.15 -2.71
CA THR A 114 -13.68 4.40 -2.87
C THR A 114 -12.68 5.53 -3.08
N THR A 115 -13.14 6.79 -3.09
CA THR A 115 -12.27 7.97 -3.06
C THR A 115 -11.62 8.13 -1.70
N GLU A 116 -10.52 8.88 -1.60
CA GLU A 116 -9.83 9.12 -0.33
C GLU A 116 -10.76 9.79 0.69
N ASP A 117 -11.58 10.75 0.26
CA ASP A 117 -12.52 11.47 1.12
C ASP A 117 -13.60 10.57 1.74
N ASN A 118 -13.95 9.47 1.09
CA ASN A 118 -14.95 8.50 1.54
C ASN A 118 -14.32 7.21 2.10
N GLY A 119 -13.01 7.15 2.19
CA GLY A 119 -12.28 5.98 2.67
C GLY A 119 -12.08 6.00 4.18
N ILE A 120 -11.40 4.95 4.68
CA ILE A 120 -11.08 4.86 6.10
C ILE A 120 -9.93 5.80 6.45
N ASN A 121 -9.94 6.28 7.70
CA ASN A 121 -8.79 6.97 8.24
C ASN A 121 -7.66 5.97 8.54
N VAL A 122 -6.42 6.38 8.25
CA VAL A 122 -5.21 5.61 8.54
C VAL A 122 -4.21 6.50 9.23
N ILE A 123 -3.71 6.06 10.37
CA ILE A 123 -2.75 6.79 11.19
C ILE A 123 -1.37 6.16 11.15
N HIS A 124 -0.36 6.97 11.01
CA HIS A 124 1.05 6.58 10.97
C HIS A 124 1.95 7.78 11.28
N ASP A 125 3.03 7.52 11.98
CA ASP A 125 4.13 8.47 12.16
C ASP A 125 5.49 7.75 12.21
N ASN A 126 6.57 8.52 12.24
CA ASN A 126 7.95 8.04 12.28
C ASN A 126 8.65 8.36 13.62
N PHE A 127 7.94 8.79 14.65
CA PHE A 127 8.55 9.24 15.89
C PHE A 127 9.21 8.10 16.67
N TYR A 128 8.59 6.94 16.72
CA TYR A 128 9.16 5.79 17.42
C TYR A 128 9.98 4.92 16.46
N SER A 129 11.24 5.27 16.34
CA SER A 129 12.22 4.52 15.56
C SER A 129 13.11 3.69 16.49
N THR A 130 13.40 2.45 16.12
CA THR A 130 14.33 1.57 16.84
C THR A 130 15.79 1.82 16.46
N HIS A 131 16.07 2.90 15.75
CA HIS A 131 17.45 3.27 15.42
C HIS A 131 18.27 3.49 16.71
N LYS A 132 19.54 3.04 16.73
CA LYS A 132 20.42 3.12 17.92
C LYS A 132 20.57 4.54 18.49
N THR A 133 20.34 5.56 17.68
CA THR A 133 20.38 6.98 18.09
C THR A 133 19.11 7.45 18.80
N ASN A 134 18.04 6.66 18.76
CA ASN A 134 16.77 7.03 19.38
C ASN A 134 16.78 6.71 20.88
N LYS A 135 16.92 7.76 21.71
CA LYS A 135 16.99 7.65 23.16
C LYS A 135 15.64 7.47 23.87
N ILE A 136 14.51 7.54 23.13
CA ILE A 136 13.17 7.40 23.71
C ILE A 136 12.58 6.01 23.55
N MET A 137 13.34 5.06 22.98
CA MET A 137 12.93 3.67 22.76
C MET A 137 13.92 2.69 23.38
N SER A 138 13.39 1.60 23.95
CA SER A 138 14.14 0.46 24.47
C SER A 138 13.52 -0.85 24.02
N ALA A 139 14.37 -1.85 23.73
CA ALA A 139 13.91 -3.22 23.44
C ALA A 139 13.36 -3.94 24.67
N THR A 140 13.72 -3.48 25.88
CA THR A 140 13.32 -4.08 27.14
C THR A 140 12.59 -3.06 28.01
N LYS A 141 11.63 -3.54 28.80
CA LYS A 141 10.92 -2.73 29.79
C LYS A 141 11.81 -2.52 31.01
N HIS A 142 12.20 -1.27 31.29
CA HIS A 142 12.99 -0.93 32.48
C HIS A 142 12.86 0.57 32.82
N GLY A 143 13.08 0.95 34.08
CA GLY A 143 13.14 2.34 34.52
C GLY A 143 11.99 3.20 33.99
N GLY A 144 12.34 4.25 33.22
CA GLY A 144 11.35 5.12 32.57
C GLY A 144 10.67 4.51 31.34
N PHE A 145 11.23 3.47 30.73
CA PHE A 145 10.71 2.82 29.51
C PHE A 145 9.61 1.82 29.86
N LYS A 146 8.39 2.26 30.03
CA LYS A 146 7.25 1.46 30.53
C LYS A 146 6.10 1.32 29.54
N TYR A 147 5.98 2.20 28.55
CA TYR A 147 4.86 2.22 27.63
C TYR A 147 5.14 1.35 26.41
N PRO A 148 4.33 0.29 26.15
CA PRO A 148 4.57 -0.65 25.09
C PRO A 148 4.26 -0.04 23.71
N VAL A 149 5.14 -0.29 22.75
CA VAL A 149 5.04 0.12 21.34
C VAL A 149 5.13 -1.12 20.45
N ILE A 150 4.15 -1.35 19.61
CA ILE A 150 4.21 -2.43 18.60
C ILE A 150 5.25 -2.05 17.54
N HIS A 151 6.23 -2.96 17.37
CA HIS A 151 7.29 -2.79 16.37
C HIS A 151 7.22 -3.85 15.28
N THR A 152 7.08 -5.12 15.63
CA THR A 152 6.98 -6.21 14.64
C THR A 152 5.74 -7.04 14.86
N ILE A 153 5.14 -7.50 13.77
CA ILE A 153 4.00 -8.42 13.77
C ILE A 153 4.39 -9.58 12.87
N THR A 154 4.47 -10.79 13.44
CA THR A 154 4.89 -12.00 12.75
C THR A 154 3.89 -13.12 12.99
N LYS A 155 4.02 -14.25 12.30
CA LYS A 155 3.20 -15.45 12.55
C LYS A 155 3.33 -15.95 14.01
N LYS A 156 4.48 -15.72 14.66
CA LYS A 156 4.74 -16.18 16.04
C LYS A 156 4.21 -15.22 17.11
N GLY A 157 3.82 -14.01 16.76
CA GLY A 157 3.35 -13.00 17.71
C GLY A 157 3.81 -11.60 17.36
N VAL A 158 3.58 -10.69 18.31
CA VAL A 158 3.89 -9.26 18.22
C VAL A 158 5.15 -8.97 19.04
N GLY A 159 6.11 -8.32 18.39
CA GLY A 159 7.31 -7.82 19.04
C GLY A 159 7.11 -6.41 19.58
N LEU A 160 7.39 -6.22 20.86
CA LEU A 160 7.22 -4.95 21.55
C LEU A 160 8.58 -4.26 21.77
N TYR A 161 8.57 -2.94 21.67
CA TYR A 161 9.52 -2.04 22.27
C TYR A 161 8.83 -1.23 23.35
N TYR A 162 9.57 -0.47 24.12
CA TYR A 162 9.05 0.36 25.18
C TYR A 162 9.53 1.79 25.05
N THR A 163 8.66 2.76 25.34
CA THR A 163 9.01 4.18 25.34
C THR A 163 8.88 4.78 26.73
N SER A 164 9.63 5.84 26.97
CA SER A 164 9.49 6.68 28.17
C SER A 164 8.43 7.78 27.98
N ASP A 165 8.05 8.06 26.73
CA ASP A 165 7.11 9.12 26.37
C ASP A 165 5.93 8.57 25.56
N LYS A 166 4.70 8.72 26.05
CA LYS A 166 3.47 8.32 25.37
C LYS A 166 2.74 9.45 24.66
N SER A 167 3.33 10.63 24.55
CA SER A 167 2.75 11.77 23.84
C SER A 167 2.75 11.58 22.31
N LEU A 168 3.54 10.63 21.82
CA LEU A 168 3.70 10.28 20.41
C LEU A 168 3.14 8.87 20.14
N GLY A 169 3.16 8.42 18.86
CA GLY A 169 2.84 7.04 18.48
C GLY A 169 1.38 6.65 18.62
N HIS A 170 0.49 7.64 18.68
CA HIS A 170 -0.97 7.43 18.72
C HIS A 170 -1.46 6.63 19.94
N PHE A 171 -0.82 6.78 21.10
CA PHE A 171 -1.38 6.32 22.38
C PHE A 171 -2.72 7.04 22.67
N GLY A 172 -3.61 6.39 23.42
CA GLY A 172 -4.92 6.94 23.77
C GLY A 172 -5.97 6.86 22.65
N GLN A 173 -5.58 6.45 21.44
CA GLN A 173 -6.50 6.32 20.31
C GLN A 173 -6.87 4.86 20.07
N PRO A 174 -8.17 4.48 20.13
CA PRO A 174 -8.65 3.15 19.74
C PRO A 174 -8.29 2.83 18.29
N LYS A 175 -7.65 1.68 18.04
CA LYS A 175 -7.17 1.31 16.70
C LYS A 175 -6.87 -0.17 16.57
N VAL A 176 -6.90 -0.65 15.34
CA VAL A 176 -6.22 -1.90 14.94
C VAL A 176 -4.84 -1.54 14.39
N ILE A 177 -3.80 -2.20 14.89
CA ILE A 177 -2.41 -1.94 14.48
C ILE A 177 -1.98 -3.02 13.48
N LEU A 178 -1.54 -2.58 12.30
CA LEU A 178 -1.07 -3.43 11.20
C LEU A 178 0.41 -3.15 10.90
N SER A 179 1.05 -4.08 10.21
CA SER A 179 2.48 -4.00 9.88
C SER A 179 2.71 -3.59 8.43
N PHE A 180 3.87 -2.99 8.14
CA PHE A 180 4.36 -2.80 6.77
C PHE A 180 4.94 -4.09 6.17
N ASN A 181 5.00 -5.18 6.93
CA ASN A 181 5.51 -6.45 6.45
C ASN A 181 4.69 -7.00 5.28
N GLU A 182 5.30 -7.87 4.52
CA GLU A 182 4.73 -8.52 3.35
C GLU A 182 3.43 -9.28 3.66
N LYS A 183 3.37 -9.91 4.83
CA LYS A 183 2.23 -10.69 5.27
C LYS A 183 1.58 -10.03 6.48
N GLN A 184 0.28 -9.81 6.40
CA GLN A 184 -0.50 -9.40 7.55
C GLN A 184 -0.83 -10.64 8.39
N TYR A 185 -0.64 -10.51 9.69
CA TYR A 185 -1.02 -11.49 10.70
C TYR A 185 -1.91 -10.80 11.72
N SER A 186 -2.84 -11.54 12.33
CA SER A 186 -3.70 -11.04 13.38
C SER A 186 -3.40 -11.72 14.72
N HIS A 187 -3.27 -10.91 15.76
CA HIS A 187 -3.13 -11.32 17.15
C HIS A 187 -3.99 -10.37 17.99
N ASP A 188 -4.67 -10.88 19.00
CA ASP A 188 -5.64 -10.10 19.82
C ASP A 188 -5.08 -8.76 20.31
N VAL A 189 -3.80 -8.71 20.64
CA VAL A 189 -3.13 -7.49 21.10
C VAL A 189 -3.14 -6.35 20.10
N GLN A 190 -3.30 -6.64 18.81
CA GLN A 190 -3.37 -5.61 17.75
C GLN A 190 -4.70 -4.85 17.76
N ASN A 191 -5.77 -5.42 18.32
CA ASN A 191 -7.04 -4.74 18.54
C ASN A 191 -6.94 -3.88 19.81
N ASP A 192 -6.24 -2.77 19.69
CA ASP A 192 -5.98 -1.83 20.79
C ASP A 192 -7.15 -0.87 20.99
N TYR A 193 -8.33 -1.41 21.32
CA TYR A 193 -9.52 -0.61 21.57
C TYR A 193 -9.36 0.36 22.77
N ASN A 194 -8.49 0.03 23.71
CA ASN A 194 -8.22 0.89 24.88
C ASN A 194 -7.13 1.94 24.64
N GLY A 195 -6.50 1.97 23.46
CA GLY A 195 -5.43 2.92 23.14
C GLY A 195 -4.16 2.77 23.98
N LYS A 196 -3.89 1.58 24.52
CA LYS A 196 -2.75 1.32 25.43
C LYS A 196 -1.41 1.16 24.72
N LEU A 197 -1.44 0.94 23.41
CA LEU A 197 -0.26 0.63 22.61
C LEU A 197 0.13 1.79 21.71
N GLY A 198 1.44 2.09 21.67
CA GLY A 198 2.01 2.92 20.64
C GLY A 198 2.34 2.13 19.36
N MET A 199 2.65 2.85 18.29
CA MET A 199 3.08 2.31 17.02
C MET A 199 4.47 2.81 16.67
N SER A 200 5.33 1.93 16.15
CA SER A 200 6.62 2.32 15.61
C SER A 200 6.52 2.71 14.14
N GLN A 201 7.61 3.21 13.57
CA GLN A 201 7.74 3.61 12.17
C GLN A 201 7.42 2.50 11.14
N ILE A 202 7.36 1.23 11.52
CA ILE A 202 7.08 0.09 10.63
C ILE A 202 5.69 -0.51 10.85
N SER A 203 4.83 0.18 11.57
CA SER A 203 3.42 -0.17 11.78
C SER A 203 2.53 1.04 11.50
N PHE A 204 1.28 0.79 11.21
CA PHE A 204 0.25 1.80 11.01
C PHE A 204 -1.05 1.36 11.67
N GLY A 205 -1.96 2.28 11.92
CA GLY A 205 -3.21 2.00 12.60
C GLY A 205 -4.44 2.35 11.77
N ILE A 206 -5.48 1.56 11.94
CA ILE A 206 -6.83 1.88 11.49
C ILE A 206 -7.63 2.25 12.73
N PRO A 207 -8.05 3.52 12.92
CA PRO A 207 -8.91 3.92 14.02
C PRO A 207 -10.23 3.13 13.99
N ILE A 208 -10.71 2.73 15.16
CA ILE A 208 -11.93 1.93 15.32
C ILE A 208 -12.89 2.58 16.32
N LYS A 209 -14.19 2.32 16.12
CA LYS A 209 -15.25 2.84 16.98
C LYS A 209 -15.69 1.84 18.07
N SER A 210 -15.39 0.55 17.86
CA SER A 210 -15.72 -0.52 18.79
C SER A 210 -14.71 -1.66 18.74
N GLU A 211 -14.64 -2.44 19.81
CA GLU A 211 -13.83 -3.67 19.88
C GLU A 211 -14.28 -4.71 18.83
N SER A 212 -15.60 -4.77 18.58
CA SER A 212 -16.19 -5.67 17.56
C SER A 212 -15.74 -5.30 16.14
N GLU A 213 -15.68 -4.00 15.82
CA GLU A 213 -15.13 -3.55 14.54
C GLU A 213 -13.67 -3.97 14.38
N GLY A 214 -12.86 -3.80 15.44
CA GLY A 214 -11.49 -4.24 15.45
C GLY A 214 -11.34 -5.75 15.19
N LYS A 215 -12.19 -6.59 15.79
CA LYS A 215 -12.20 -8.04 15.54
C LYS A 215 -12.52 -8.37 14.09
N LYS A 216 -13.52 -7.71 13.49
CA LYS A 216 -13.84 -7.88 12.06
C LYS A 216 -12.68 -7.50 11.12
N ILE A 217 -12.00 -6.38 11.40
CA ILE A 217 -10.82 -5.97 10.63
C ILE A 217 -9.74 -7.04 10.73
N MET A 218 -9.47 -7.56 11.93
CA MET A 218 -8.45 -8.60 12.14
C MET A 218 -8.82 -9.92 11.45
N GLU A 219 -10.08 -10.34 11.47
CA GLU A 219 -10.56 -11.48 10.69
C GLU A 219 -10.37 -11.25 9.20
N ALA A 220 -10.71 -10.06 8.69
CA ALA A 220 -10.58 -9.71 7.27
C ALA A 220 -9.12 -9.83 6.78
N VAL A 221 -8.15 -9.30 7.54
CA VAL A 221 -6.73 -9.30 7.14
C VAL A 221 -6.11 -10.70 7.10
N GLU A 222 -6.70 -11.67 7.79
CA GLU A 222 -6.27 -13.08 7.74
C GLU A 222 -6.80 -13.84 6.53
N THR A 223 -7.82 -13.34 5.84
CA THR A 223 -8.38 -14.06 4.70
C THR A 223 -7.40 -14.16 3.54
N PRO A 224 -7.41 -15.28 2.80
CA PRO A 224 -6.56 -15.43 1.60
C PRO A 224 -6.82 -14.34 0.56
N LEU A 225 -8.06 -13.89 0.44
CA LEU A 225 -8.46 -12.84 -0.50
C LEU A 225 -7.84 -11.49 -0.12
N PHE A 226 -7.86 -11.09 1.15
CA PHE A 226 -7.22 -9.86 1.60
C PHE A 226 -5.71 -9.91 1.36
N LYS A 227 -5.07 -11.03 1.74
CA LYS A 227 -3.63 -11.25 1.53
C LYS A 227 -3.24 -11.16 0.04
N MET A 228 -4.06 -11.71 -0.84
CA MET A 228 -3.89 -11.63 -2.29
C MET A 228 -4.00 -10.17 -2.79
N LEU A 229 -4.98 -9.40 -2.28
CA LEU A 229 -5.13 -7.98 -2.63
C LEU A 229 -3.94 -7.14 -2.17
N ILE A 230 -3.48 -7.34 -0.94
CA ILE A 230 -2.25 -6.67 -0.45
C ILE A 230 -1.05 -7.03 -1.33
N ASP A 231 -0.89 -8.30 -1.72
CA ASP A 231 0.21 -8.71 -2.59
C ASP A 231 0.16 -8.03 -3.95
N SER A 232 -1.03 -7.85 -4.52
CA SER A 232 -1.21 -7.16 -5.81
C SER A 232 -0.84 -5.68 -5.79
N THR A 233 -0.69 -5.06 -4.63
CA THR A 233 -0.28 -3.64 -4.45
C THR A 233 1.22 -3.47 -4.17
N LYS A 234 2.01 -4.51 -4.27
CA LYS A 234 3.46 -4.44 -4.12
C LYS A 234 4.12 -4.10 -5.44
N TRP A 235 4.24 -2.83 -5.76
CA TRP A 235 4.77 -2.37 -7.05
C TRP A 235 6.27 -2.56 -7.20
N SER A 236 7.06 -2.32 -6.13
CA SER A 236 8.53 -2.40 -6.23
C SER A 236 9.18 -3.23 -5.13
N LEU A 237 8.66 -3.21 -3.91
CA LEU A 237 9.31 -3.77 -2.74
C LEU A 237 8.41 -4.79 -2.03
N TYR A 238 8.91 -5.31 -0.91
CA TYR A 238 8.27 -6.32 -0.07
C TYR A 238 7.27 -5.70 0.93
N GLN A 239 7.21 -4.38 1.04
CA GLN A 239 6.41 -3.69 2.04
C GLN A 239 5.01 -3.36 1.52
N THR A 240 4.03 -3.43 2.41
CA THR A 240 2.68 -2.93 2.21
C THR A 240 2.70 -1.40 2.23
N ASP A 241 2.14 -0.78 1.21
CA ASP A 241 1.93 0.67 1.21
C ASP A 241 0.65 1.01 1.99
N TYR A 242 0.81 1.47 3.23
CA TYR A 242 -0.32 1.78 4.11
C TYR A 242 -1.26 2.86 3.55
N ARG A 243 -0.76 3.73 2.65
CA ARG A 243 -1.56 4.81 2.05
C ARG A 243 -2.71 4.29 1.20
N MET A 244 -2.58 3.08 0.63
CA MET A 244 -3.67 2.46 -0.12
C MET A 244 -4.91 2.19 0.73
N PHE A 245 -4.74 1.99 2.05
CA PHE A 245 -5.86 1.75 2.96
C PHE A 245 -6.80 2.95 3.07
N LYS A 246 -6.31 4.17 2.86
CA LYS A 246 -7.14 5.38 2.83
C LYS A 246 -8.23 5.34 1.75
N TYR A 247 -8.08 4.47 0.76
CA TYR A 247 -9.06 4.28 -0.30
C TYR A 247 -9.98 3.08 -0.06
N LEU A 248 -9.85 2.38 1.06
CA LEU A 248 -10.79 1.31 1.43
C LEU A 248 -12.10 1.91 1.95
N ARG A 249 -13.21 1.34 1.54
CA ARG A 249 -14.54 1.70 2.07
C ARG A 249 -14.59 1.47 3.58
N PRO A 250 -15.36 2.24 4.34
CA PRO A 250 -15.48 2.08 5.79
C PRO A 250 -15.91 0.68 6.25
N ASP A 251 -16.67 -0.02 5.40
CA ASP A 251 -17.19 -1.37 5.61
C ASP A 251 -16.38 -2.47 4.89
N PHE A 252 -15.16 -2.17 4.47
CA PHE A 252 -14.34 -3.07 3.64
C PHE A 252 -14.20 -4.49 4.23
N TYR A 253 -14.12 -4.61 5.54
CA TYR A 253 -13.96 -5.88 6.24
C TYR A 253 -15.14 -6.83 6.03
N ASP A 254 -16.36 -6.31 5.88
CA ASP A 254 -17.56 -7.15 5.65
C ASP A 254 -17.47 -7.90 4.31
N PHE A 255 -16.78 -7.33 3.30
CA PHE A 255 -16.54 -8.01 2.03
C PHE A 255 -15.70 -9.30 2.18
N PHE A 256 -14.84 -9.37 3.18
CA PHE A 256 -13.97 -10.53 3.41
C PHE A 256 -14.58 -11.54 4.39
N VAL A 257 -15.31 -11.08 5.39
CA VAL A 257 -15.86 -11.91 6.48
C VAL A 257 -17.20 -12.55 6.11
N SER A 258 -18.03 -11.88 5.29
CA SER A 258 -19.38 -12.37 4.90
C SER A 258 -19.38 -13.58 3.96
N LYS A 259 -18.23 -14.14 3.61
CA LYS A 259 -18.08 -15.27 2.67
C LYS A 259 -17.67 -16.56 3.37
N LYS A 260 -17.97 -16.67 4.69
CA LYS A 260 -17.88 -17.96 5.42
C LYS A 260 -19.14 -18.78 5.20
#